data_8337ff55df17c512dad6b283ceb3ee6c
#
_entry.id   8337ff55df17c512dad6b283ceb3ee6c
#
_cell.length_a   1.000
_cell.length_b   1.000
_cell.length_c   1.000
_cell.angle_alpha   90.00
_cell.angle_beta   90.00
_cell.angle_gamma   90.00
#
_symmetry.space_group_name_H-M   'P 1'
#
loop_
_entity.id
_entity.type
_entity.pdbx_description
1 polymer ?
#
loop_
_entity_poly.entity_id
_entity_poly.type
_entity_poly.pdbx_seq_one_letter_code
_entity_poly.pdbx_strand_id
1 'polypeptide(L)'
;MEERTPCPVYYEAKSKALNNGEVFHLAAYTRDGQIGVNRLSRSTAKFRKRYADSRETYHEIHAEVDLVIHSKVIPERINVIRFFKDGTPTMAKPCIHCQNFLRMKGVKRVRYTNWAGEWEEMKL
;
A
#
# COMPACT_ATOMS: atom_id res chain seq x y z
N MET A 1 8.10 -12.25 12.72
CA MET A 1 7.27 -13.39 12.98
C MET A 1 6.16 -13.51 11.94
N GLU A 2 6.04 -14.69 11.42
CA GLU A 2 5.05 -14.99 10.42
C GLU A 2 3.66 -15.10 11.02
N GLU A 3 2.67 -14.51 10.39
CA GLU A 3 1.30 -14.70 10.80
C GLU A 3 0.81 -16.01 10.20
N ARG A 4 0.52 -16.99 11.04
CA ARG A 4 0.02 -18.28 10.57
C ARG A 4 -1.41 -18.18 10.07
N THR A 5 -2.21 -17.32 10.74
CA THR A 5 -3.59 -17.09 10.37
C THR A 5 -3.74 -15.61 10.08
N PRO A 6 -3.92 -15.21 8.82
CA PRO A 6 -4.12 -13.81 8.51
C PRO A 6 -5.34 -13.27 9.25
N CYS A 7 -5.29 -12.00 9.66
CA CYS A 7 -6.44 -11.37 10.29
C CYS A 7 -7.55 -11.17 9.25
N PRO A 8 -8.81 -10.98 9.68
CA PRO A 8 -9.92 -10.78 8.73
C PRO A 8 -9.67 -9.64 7.75
N VAL A 9 -8.95 -8.60 8.17
CA VAL A 9 -8.65 -7.45 7.30
C VAL A 9 -7.81 -7.87 6.11
N TYR A 10 -6.93 -8.85 6.29
CA TYR A 10 -6.11 -9.37 5.18
C TYR A 10 -6.98 -9.87 4.03
N TYR A 11 -8.00 -10.66 4.34
CA TYR A 11 -8.87 -11.23 3.31
C TYR A 11 -9.70 -10.16 2.62
N GLU A 12 -10.16 -9.18 3.37
CA GLU A 12 -10.89 -8.05 2.80
C GLU A 12 -9.98 -7.21 1.90
N ALA A 13 -8.75 -6.94 2.36
CA ALA A 13 -7.76 -6.20 1.57
C ALA A 13 -7.43 -6.93 0.29
N LYS A 14 -7.24 -8.25 0.36
CA LYS A 14 -6.97 -9.08 -0.81
C LYS A 14 -8.09 -9.00 -1.82
N SER A 15 -9.33 -9.14 -1.36
CA SER A 15 -10.50 -9.07 -2.23
C SER A 15 -10.58 -7.70 -2.92
N LYS A 16 -10.38 -6.63 -2.18
CA LYS A 16 -10.42 -5.29 -2.75
C LYS A 16 -9.31 -5.06 -3.77
N ALA A 17 -8.10 -5.57 -3.49
CA ALA A 17 -6.97 -5.43 -4.41
C ALA A 17 -7.23 -6.17 -5.71
N LEU A 18 -7.72 -7.41 -5.63
CA LEU A 18 -7.97 -8.22 -6.82
C LEU A 18 -9.13 -7.69 -7.65
N ASN A 19 -10.00 -6.90 -7.06
CA ASN A 19 -11.17 -6.33 -7.74
C ASN A 19 -11.06 -4.82 -7.95
N ASN A 20 -9.85 -4.28 -7.95
CA ASN A 20 -9.64 -2.83 -8.08
C ASN A 20 -9.79 -2.31 -9.51
N GLY A 21 -9.93 -3.19 -10.49
CA GLY A 21 -10.06 -2.77 -11.90
C GLY A 21 -8.76 -2.36 -12.57
N GLU A 22 -7.61 -2.53 -11.90
CA GLU A 22 -6.32 -2.14 -12.43
C GLU A 22 -5.49 -3.36 -12.85
N VAL A 23 -4.37 -3.09 -13.54
CA VAL A 23 -3.45 -4.15 -13.97
C VAL A 23 -2.70 -4.73 -12.77
N PHE A 24 -2.34 -3.87 -11.84
CA PHE A 24 -1.64 -4.30 -10.62
C PHE A 24 -2.62 -4.33 -9.45
N HIS A 25 -2.36 -5.23 -8.50
CA HIS A 25 -3.27 -5.48 -7.39
C HIS A 25 -2.52 -5.31 -6.07
N LEU A 26 -2.49 -4.08 -5.56
CA LEU A 26 -1.85 -3.76 -4.30
C LEU A 26 -2.89 -3.37 -3.26
N ALA A 27 -2.63 -3.76 -2.02
CA ALA A 27 -3.43 -3.31 -0.88
C ALA A 27 -2.51 -2.88 0.24
N ALA A 28 -2.92 -1.85 0.95
CA ALA A 28 -2.33 -1.47 2.22
C ALA A 28 -3.43 -1.62 3.27
N TYR A 29 -3.07 -2.12 4.45
CA TYR A 29 -4.10 -2.29 5.48
C TYR A 29 -3.48 -2.21 6.87
N THR A 30 -4.34 -1.92 7.85
CA THR A 30 -3.99 -1.93 9.26
C THR A 30 -4.80 -3.01 9.95
N ARG A 31 -4.36 -3.43 11.13
CA ARG A 31 -5.07 -4.47 11.87
C ARG A 31 -6.45 -4.02 12.33
N ASP A 32 -6.66 -2.72 12.46
CA ASP A 32 -7.95 -2.18 12.92
C ASP A 32 -8.95 -1.95 11.79
N GLY A 33 -8.63 -2.34 10.57
CA GLY A 33 -9.60 -2.37 9.49
C GLY A 33 -9.49 -1.30 8.44
N GLN A 34 -8.48 -0.44 8.48
CA GLN A 34 -8.28 0.55 7.43
C GLN A 34 -7.65 -0.15 6.22
N ILE A 35 -8.17 0.14 5.02
CA ILE A 35 -7.71 -0.50 3.78
C ILE A 35 -7.59 0.56 2.69
N GLY A 36 -6.48 0.51 1.96
CA GLY A 36 -6.29 1.27 0.73
C GLY A 36 -5.90 0.33 -0.39
N VAL A 37 -6.24 0.68 -1.61
CA VAL A 37 -5.84 -0.08 -2.80
C VAL A 37 -5.34 0.89 -3.86
N ASN A 38 -4.47 0.39 -4.74
CA ASN A 38 -4.03 1.22 -5.86
C ASN A 38 -5.19 1.45 -6.82
N ARG A 39 -5.28 2.66 -7.34
CA ARG A 39 -6.37 3.05 -8.23
C ARG A 39 -5.99 4.29 -9.02
N LEU A 40 -6.63 4.49 -10.15
CA LEU A 40 -6.53 5.75 -10.88
C LEU A 40 -7.39 6.78 -10.17
N SER A 41 -6.88 8.02 -10.10
CA SER A 41 -7.59 9.07 -9.40
C SER A 41 -7.17 10.43 -9.91
N ARG A 42 -8.11 11.38 -9.89
CA ARG A 42 -7.79 12.78 -10.22
C ARG A 42 -6.79 13.36 -9.22
N SER A 43 -6.76 12.86 -8.00
CA SER A 43 -5.81 13.33 -7.00
C SER A 43 -4.38 12.91 -7.29
N THR A 44 -4.17 11.99 -8.23
CA THR A 44 -2.83 11.56 -8.64
C THR A 44 -1.98 12.73 -9.09
N ALA A 45 -2.56 13.68 -9.82
CA ALA A 45 -1.83 14.87 -10.29
C ALA A 45 -1.33 15.70 -9.11
N LYS A 46 -2.16 15.89 -8.09
CA LYS A 46 -1.75 16.62 -6.89
C LYS A 46 -0.66 15.89 -6.13
N PHE A 47 -0.78 14.57 -6.03
CA PHE A 47 0.22 13.76 -5.37
C PHE A 47 1.57 13.88 -6.07
N ARG A 48 1.60 13.75 -7.40
CA ARG A 48 2.86 13.87 -8.16
C ARG A 48 3.51 15.23 -7.95
N LYS A 49 2.72 16.27 -8.02
CA LYS A 49 3.23 17.64 -7.87
C LYS A 49 3.87 17.85 -6.50
N ARG A 50 3.37 17.16 -5.49
CA ARG A 50 3.78 17.40 -4.10
C ARG A 50 4.87 16.45 -3.62
N TYR A 51 4.86 15.18 -4.05
CA TYR A 51 5.69 14.15 -3.46
C TYR A 51 6.55 13.37 -4.45
N ALA A 52 6.31 13.49 -5.73
CA ALA A 52 7.02 12.72 -6.74
C ALA A 52 7.87 13.63 -7.62
N ASP A 53 8.86 13.02 -8.29
CA ASP A 53 9.64 13.73 -9.30
C ASP A 53 8.71 14.11 -10.44
N SER A 54 8.84 15.34 -10.93
CA SER A 54 7.99 15.86 -12.01
C SER A 54 8.15 15.08 -13.32
N ARG A 55 9.23 14.33 -13.46
CA ARG A 55 9.46 13.51 -14.65
C ARG A 55 8.73 12.17 -14.59
N GLU A 56 8.21 11.82 -13.43
CA GLU A 56 7.46 10.58 -13.27
C GLU A 56 6.09 10.68 -13.93
N THR A 57 5.69 9.61 -14.61
CA THR A 57 4.41 9.58 -15.32
C THR A 57 3.39 8.72 -14.60
N TYR A 58 3.33 8.85 -13.29
CA TYR A 58 2.34 8.11 -12.51
C TYR A 58 0.94 8.58 -12.85
N HIS A 59 0.09 7.61 -13.14
CA HIS A 59 -1.33 7.86 -13.36
C HIS A 59 -2.17 7.17 -12.30
N GLU A 60 -1.52 6.65 -11.26
CA GLU A 60 -2.13 5.76 -10.31
C GLU A 60 -1.73 6.16 -8.89
N ILE A 61 -2.69 6.18 -7.98
CA ILE A 61 -2.43 6.38 -6.56
C ILE A 61 -2.05 5.03 -5.97
N HIS A 62 -0.94 4.98 -5.23
CA HIS A 62 -0.49 3.74 -4.63
C HIS A 62 -1.32 3.40 -3.40
N ALA A 63 -1.39 2.10 -3.07
CA ALA A 63 -2.26 1.60 -2.01
C ALA A 63 -1.97 2.24 -0.65
N GLU A 64 -0.70 2.39 -0.29
CA GLU A 64 -0.33 2.97 0.99
C GLU A 64 -0.70 4.45 1.09
N VAL A 65 -0.65 5.16 -0.03
CA VAL A 65 -1.08 6.55 -0.08
C VAL A 65 -2.59 6.62 0.06
N ASP A 66 -3.30 5.75 -0.64
CA ASP A 66 -4.76 5.69 -0.57
C ASP A 66 -5.23 5.47 0.86
N LEU A 67 -4.58 4.55 1.59
CA LEU A 67 -4.92 4.28 2.97
C LEU A 67 -4.73 5.54 3.84
N VAL A 68 -3.57 6.19 3.72
CA VAL A 68 -3.22 7.30 4.60
C VAL A 68 -4.08 8.53 4.34
N ILE A 69 -4.37 8.85 3.07
CA ILE A 69 -5.18 10.04 2.78
C ILE A 69 -6.62 9.88 3.24
N HIS A 70 -7.08 8.66 3.46
CA HIS A 70 -8.44 8.40 3.94
C HIS A 70 -8.47 8.07 5.43
N SER A 71 -7.33 8.08 6.12
CA SER A 71 -7.27 7.75 7.54
C SER A 71 -7.56 8.99 8.39
N LYS A 72 -8.43 8.84 9.38
CA LYS A 72 -8.69 9.91 10.35
C LYS A 72 -7.52 10.09 11.30
N VAL A 73 -6.92 8.98 11.70
CA VAL A 73 -5.73 8.96 12.57
C VAL A 73 -4.64 8.22 11.81
N ILE A 74 -3.47 8.83 11.70
CA ILE A 74 -2.36 8.25 10.95
C ILE A 74 -1.84 7.02 11.71
N PRO A 75 -1.81 5.84 11.08
CA PRO A 75 -1.31 4.63 11.75
C PRO A 75 0.21 4.68 11.88
N GLU A 76 0.74 4.09 12.95
CA GLU A 76 2.19 3.97 13.09
C GLU A 76 2.77 2.89 12.18
N ARG A 77 2.00 1.84 11.93
CA ARG A 77 2.43 0.71 11.11
C ARG A 77 1.35 0.40 10.09
N ILE A 78 1.78 0.15 8.86
CA ILE A 78 0.88 -0.33 7.80
C ILE A 78 1.46 -1.60 7.21
N ASN A 79 0.57 -2.44 6.68
CA ASN A 79 0.95 -3.63 5.93
C ASN A 79 0.66 -3.36 4.46
N VAL A 80 1.62 -3.67 3.59
CA VAL A 80 1.46 -3.48 2.15
C VAL A 80 1.71 -4.80 1.46
N ILE A 81 0.81 -5.20 0.60
CA ILE A 81 0.92 -6.47 -0.10
C ILE A 81 0.50 -6.28 -1.56
N ARG A 82 1.18 -7.00 -2.44
CA ARG A 82 0.84 -7.02 -3.85
C ARG A 82 0.52 -8.45 -4.25
N PHE A 83 -0.48 -8.62 -5.09
CA PHE A 83 -0.88 -9.92 -5.58
C PHE A 83 -0.73 -9.99 -7.08
N PHE A 84 -0.31 -11.16 -7.57
CA PHE A 84 -0.53 -11.50 -8.97
C PHE A 84 -2.02 -11.71 -9.20
N LYS A 85 -2.43 -11.75 -10.46
CA LYS A 85 -3.83 -11.93 -10.82
C LYS A 85 -4.45 -13.20 -10.22
N ASP A 86 -3.63 -14.23 -10.02
CA ASP A 86 -4.09 -15.49 -9.41
C ASP A 86 -4.18 -15.43 -7.88
N GLY A 87 -3.82 -14.30 -7.28
CA GLY A 87 -3.89 -14.11 -5.84
C GLY A 87 -2.61 -14.47 -5.09
N THR A 88 -1.54 -14.81 -5.79
CA THR A 88 -0.26 -15.13 -5.16
C THR A 88 0.45 -13.84 -4.73
N PRO A 89 0.92 -13.74 -3.47
CA PRO A 89 1.64 -12.55 -3.02
C PRO A 89 3.01 -12.39 -3.68
N THR A 90 3.41 -11.14 -3.90
CA THR A 90 4.72 -10.80 -4.48
C THR A 90 5.22 -9.46 -3.92
N MET A 91 6.27 -8.93 -4.51
CA MET A 91 6.96 -7.74 -4.01
C MET A 91 6.05 -6.52 -3.88
N ALA A 92 6.01 -5.95 -2.69
CA ALA A 92 5.17 -4.79 -2.38
C ALA A 92 5.92 -3.69 -1.64
N LYS A 93 7.26 -3.70 -1.66
CA LYS A 93 8.04 -2.64 -0.98
C LYS A 93 7.64 -1.29 -1.55
N PRO A 94 7.30 -0.30 -0.71
CA PRO A 94 6.94 1.03 -1.20
C PRO A 94 8.07 1.67 -1.99
N CYS A 95 7.74 2.38 -3.06
CA CYS A 95 8.73 3.14 -3.81
C CYS A 95 9.21 4.32 -2.96
N ILE A 96 10.30 4.96 -3.39
CA ILE A 96 10.89 6.04 -2.59
C ILE A 96 9.92 7.20 -2.38
N HIS A 97 9.08 7.50 -3.36
CA HIS A 97 8.10 8.58 -3.23
C HIS A 97 7.06 8.26 -2.17
N CYS A 98 6.57 7.02 -2.15
CA CYS A 98 5.64 6.57 -1.13
C CYS A 98 6.30 6.55 0.24
N GLN A 99 7.55 6.10 0.33
CA GLN A 99 8.28 6.11 1.59
C GLN A 99 8.39 7.53 2.15
N ASN A 100 8.71 8.50 1.31
CA ASN A 100 8.82 9.90 1.73
C ASN A 100 7.46 10.45 2.19
N PHE A 101 6.40 10.15 1.45
CA PHE A 101 5.05 10.55 1.81
C PHE A 101 4.65 9.98 3.18
N LEU A 102 4.86 8.69 3.38
CA LEU A 102 4.50 8.03 4.62
C LEU A 102 5.28 8.59 5.80
N ARG A 103 6.58 8.83 5.60
CA ARG A 103 7.43 9.42 6.64
C ARG A 103 6.94 10.81 7.03
N MET A 104 6.61 11.63 6.05
CA MET A 104 6.10 12.97 6.30
C MET A 104 4.77 12.97 7.04
N LYS A 105 3.96 11.95 6.83
CA LYS A 105 2.66 11.84 7.50
C LYS A 105 2.75 11.24 8.90
N GLY A 106 3.89 10.68 9.26
CA GLY A 106 4.10 10.15 10.61
C GLY A 106 4.01 8.64 10.72
N VAL A 107 3.90 7.93 9.60
CA VAL A 107 3.97 6.47 9.60
C VAL A 107 5.41 6.07 9.93
N LYS A 108 5.58 5.13 10.85
CA LYS A 108 6.90 4.78 11.36
C LYS A 108 7.43 3.45 10.83
N ARG A 109 6.57 2.52 10.49
CA ARG A 109 6.95 1.19 10.05
C ARG A 109 6.04 0.70 8.95
N VAL A 110 6.63 -0.04 8.00
CA VAL A 110 5.89 -0.68 6.93
C VAL A 110 6.29 -2.14 6.89
N ARG A 111 5.30 -3.03 6.95
CA ARG A 111 5.50 -4.44 6.61
C ARG A 111 5.08 -4.62 5.17
N TYR A 112 5.87 -5.34 4.42
CA TYR A 112 5.56 -5.57 3.00
C TYR A 112 5.97 -6.97 2.60
N THR A 113 5.38 -7.48 1.53
CA THR A 113 5.77 -8.78 0.99
C THR A 113 6.94 -8.63 0.04
N ASN A 114 7.86 -9.59 0.07
CA ASN A 114 9.02 -9.63 -0.82
C ASN A 114 8.72 -10.45 -2.08
N TRP A 115 9.72 -10.69 -2.91
CA TRP A 115 9.54 -11.44 -4.15
C TRP A 115 9.03 -12.86 -3.94
N ALA A 116 9.36 -13.45 -2.80
CA ALA A 116 8.88 -14.79 -2.45
C ALA A 116 7.49 -14.78 -1.80
N GLY A 117 6.90 -13.59 -1.62
CA GLY A 117 5.61 -13.45 -0.97
C GLY A 117 5.68 -13.52 0.56
N GLU A 118 6.88 -13.42 1.12
CA GLU A 118 7.09 -13.43 2.55
C GLU A 118 7.12 -12.02 3.11
N TRP A 119 6.78 -11.87 4.39
CA TRP A 119 6.73 -10.56 5.02
C TRP A 119 8.10 -10.08 5.48
N GLU A 120 8.38 -8.81 5.23
CA GLU A 120 9.54 -8.08 5.76
C GLU A 120 9.06 -6.77 6.36
N GLU A 121 9.88 -6.18 7.19
CA GLU A 121 9.53 -4.91 7.83
C GLU A 121 10.65 -3.90 7.65
N MET A 122 10.27 -2.63 7.40
CA MET A 122 11.23 -1.54 7.32
C MET A 122 10.78 -0.40 8.22
N LYS A 123 11.74 0.34 8.77
CA LYS A 123 11.48 1.59 9.49
C LYS A 123 11.57 2.75 8.51
N LEU A 124 10.71 3.70 8.70
CA LEU A 124 10.72 4.93 7.89
C LEU A 124 11.53 6.06 8.53
#